data_c83906f7e01736fd0e3ccbfd02afebdb
#
_entry.id   c83906f7e01736fd0e3ccbfd02afebdb
#
_cell.length_a   1.000
_cell.length_b   1.000
_cell.length_c   1.000
_cell.angle_alpha   90.00
_cell.angle_beta   90.00
_cell.angle_gamma   90.00
#
_symmetry.space_group_name_H-M   'P 1'
#
loop_
_entity.id
_entity.type
_entity.pdbx_description
1 polymer ?
#
loop_
_entity_poly.entity_id
_entity_poly.type
_entity_poly.pdbx_seq_one_letter_code
_entity_poly.pdbx_strand_id
1 'polypeptide(L)'
;MVKTLTRHFSTVHRAEDRVKAALQLPQKARNAAFNQLKKDGINSYNVTEAGLQQPVLQCERSCTGRGVADLTVCPNCSGFFSRKCYYKHKRNCQVDRSKPVRQSIPAVMYLTPPDVAEDFRNEILSRFLKDEVGQLCCTEPSLLSFGQKLYHKLKAKQDKKTEVKRSVMNDMRRLASLFIRFKEEVKRVTPDASVEVKDMLCRDNFRSLETAVIHVTTTRDGTEIKSGLKIGLYYLLKKLAKVIKINYLVKKQDGLAEEIDKFTDVLSMNYNFLFGDAIYQINKSRETKLRRPTEMPSDADVAKVREHTVSSMREMLSDPYLHWTSHEYVKLRDLADSRITLFNARRGGEPARLTTRNWADAKSGVWLNQNRIENMKEPDRSAFKDMKVMYQTGKGNHLVPFLVPADTMSALDKLSDQNVRADCGVLSSNHYLFPSTNNSAEHVYGWLAVNKVAQAAGIARPDLVTATRVRHRVSTLYAALDVPPNQRSNFYKHMGHSSLINESIYQAPLAEMEIS
;
A
#
# COMPACT_ATOMS: atom_id res chain seq x y z
N MET A 1 23.51 27.64 -27.65
CA MET A 1 23.94 27.40 -26.26
C MET A 1 25.10 28.32 -25.92
N VAL A 2 24.97 29.15 -24.88
CA VAL A 2 25.98 30.17 -24.53
C VAL A 2 27.18 29.48 -23.90
N LYS A 3 28.38 29.60 -24.48
CA LYS A 3 29.62 28.92 -24.00
C LYS A 3 30.06 29.37 -22.59
N THR A 4 29.74 30.61 -22.18
CA THR A 4 30.05 31.16 -20.85
C THR A 4 28.89 32.00 -20.34
N LEU A 5 28.05 31.41 -19.49
CA LEU A 5 26.83 32.06 -18.96
C LEU A 5 27.15 33.33 -18.15
N THR A 6 28.27 33.34 -17.40
CA THR A 6 28.72 34.51 -16.64
C THR A 6 29.02 35.71 -17.54
N ARG A 7 29.68 35.46 -18.68
CA ARG A 7 29.96 36.51 -19.68
C ARG A 7 28.64 37.02 -20.29
N HIS A 8 27.73 36.12 -20.62
CA HIS A 8 26.40 36.47 -21.14
C HIS A 8 25.64 37.37 -20.18
N PHE A 9 25.55 37.03 -18.90
CA PHE A 9 24.93 37.89 -17.89
C PHE A 9 25.57 39.26 -17.83
N SER A 10 26.90 39.34 -17.83
CA SER A 10 27.64 40.58 -17.73
C SER A 10 27.52 41.49 -18.96
N THR A 11 27.20 40.92 -20.14
CA THR A 11 27.09 41.67 -21.41
C THR A 11 25.66 41.96 -21.81
N VAL A 12 24.81 40.92 -21.85
CA VAL A 12 23.44 41.02 -22.38
C VAL A 12 22.45 41.45 -21.30
N HIS A 13 22.57 40.94 -20.06
CA HIS A 13 21.66 41.22 -18.96
C HIS A 13 22.22 42.20 -17.93
N ARG A 14 23.23 42.98 -18.32
CA ARG A 14 23.90 43.92 -17.42
C ARG A 14 22.97 44.96 -16.78
N ALA A 15 21.87 45.28 -17.47
CA ALA A 15 20.88 46.27 -17.00
C ALA A 15 19.91 45.72 -15.95
N GLU A 16 19.81 44.41 -15.77
CA GLU A 16 18.94 43.78 -14.78
C GLU A 16 19.46 43.99 -13.36
N ASP A 17 18.57 44.36 -12.41
CA ASP A 17 18.94 44.75 -11.05
C ASP A 17 19.71 43.66 -10.29
N ARG A 18 19.32 42.38 -10.47
CA ARG A 18 20.03 41.26 -9.85
C ARG A 18 21.43 41.05 -10.41
N VAL A 19 21.65 41.34 -11.70
CA VAL A 19 22.95 41.26 -12.35
C VAL A 19 23.81 42.46 -11.96
N LYS A 20 23.24 43.69 -11.91
CA LYS A 20 23.92 44.89 -11.41
C LYS A 20 24.43 44.68 -9.98
N ALA A 21 23.57 44.20 -9.08
CA ALA A 21 23.95 43.93 -7.70
C ALA A 21 25.08 42.90 -7.61
N ALA A 22 25.01 41.80 -8.41
CA ALA A 22 26.05 40.78 -8.45
C ALA A 22 27.39 41.33 -8.96
N LEU A 23 27.39 42.25 -9.94
CA LEU A 23 28.60 42.87 -10.50
C LEU A 23 29.34 43.76 -9.51
N GLN A 24 28.65 44.34 -8.51
CA GLN A 24 29.22 45.17 -7.46
C GLN A 24 29.93 44.35 -6.36
N LEU A 25 29.74 43.05 -6.30
CA LEU A 25 30.31 42.18 -5.28
C LEU A 25 31.79 41.85 -5.56
N PRO A 26 32.59 41.55 -4.52
CA PRO A 26 33.91 40.98 -4.65
C PRO A 26 33.88 39.67 -5.45
N GLN A 27 34.98 39.33 -6.15
CA GLN A 27 35.05 38.20 -7.11
C GLN A 27 34.43 36.90 -6.60
N LYS A 28 34.73 36.48 -5.36
CA LYS A 28 34.22 35.23 -4.79
C LYS A 28 32.69 35.31 -4.55
N ALA A 29 32.18 36.40 -4.02
CA ALA A 29 30.76 36.63 -3.80
C ALA A 29 30.01 36.81 -5.12
N ARG A 30 30.59 37.47 -6.12
CA ARG A 30 30.08 37.61 -7.49
C ARG A 30 29.88 36.25 -8.15
N ASN A 31 30.87 35.38 -8.06
CA ASN A 31 30.78 34.04 -8.62
C ASN A 31 29.66 33.22 -7.94
N ALA A 32 29.48 33.38 -6.63
CA ALA A 32 28.39 32.73 -5.90
C ALA A 32 27.02 33.28 -6.34
N ALA A 33 26.87 34.59 -6.51
CA ALA A 33 25.66 35.24 -6.99
C ALA A 33 25.29 34.76 -8.43
N PHE A 34 26.22 34.73 -9.35
CA PHE A 34 25.99 34.25 -10.70
C PHE A 34 25.65 32.73 -10.74
N ASN A 35 26.26 31.95 -9.87
CA ASN A 35 25.88 30.54 -9.73
C ASN A 35 24.45 30.37 -9.19
N GLN A 36 24.00 31.28 -8.29
CA GLN A 36 22.61 31.24 -7.82
C GLN A 36 21.64 31.66 -8.93
N LEU A 37 21.94 32.74 -9.69
CA LEU A 37 21.13 33.16 -10.83
C LEU A 37 20.96 32.03 -11.86
N LYS A 38 22.02 31.25 -12.11
CA LYS A 38 21.96 30.07 -12.97
C LYS A 38 21.01 29.01 -12.41
N LYS A 39 21.06 28.73 -11.10
CA LYS A 39 20.17 27.76 -10.45
C LYS A 39 18.71 28.20 -10.51
N ASP A 40 18.47 29.49 -10.25
CA ASP A 40 17.12 30.08 -10.33
C ASP A 40 16.55 29.93 -11.75
N GLY A 41 17.36 30.20 -12.79
CA GLY A 41 16.96 30.03 -14.18
C GLY A 41 16.65 28.57 -14.54
N ILE A 42 17.50 27.62 -14.11
CA ILE A 42 17.24 26.18 -14.29
C ILE A 42 15.96 25.77 -13.54
N ASN A 43 15.77 26.27 -12.33
CA ASN A 43 14.58 25.98 -11.55
C ASN A 43 13.31 26.49 -12.23
N SER A 44 13.30 27.74 -12.68
CA SER A 44 12.17 28.34 -13.40
C SER A 44 11.86 27.54 -14.68
N TYR A 45 12.86 27.22 -15.48
CA TYR A 45 12.72 26.41 -16.68
C TYR A 45 12.12 25.03 -16.35
N ASN A 46 12.67 24.32 -15.38
CA ASN A 46 12.21 23.00 -15.01
C ASN A 46 10.77 22.98 -14.46
N VAL A 47 10.36 24.01 -13.71
CA VAL A 47 8.98 24.14 -13.22
C VAL A 47 8.01 24.36 -14.40
N THR A 48 8.38 25.15 -15.40
CA THR A 48 7.57 25.34 -16.62
C THR A 48 7.51 24.07 -17.46
N GLU A 49 8.66 23.41 -17.69
CA GLU A 49 8.74 22.18 -18.47
C GLU A 49 8.02 20.98 -17.81
N ALA A 50 7.94 20.96 -16.49
CA ALA A 50 7.29 19.87 -15.76
C ALA A 50 5.81 19.68 -16.12
N GLY A 51 5.15 20.73 -16.64
CA GLY A 51 3.78 20.66 -17.14
C GLY A 51 3.64 20.03 -18.54
N LEU A 52 4.74 19.76 -19.24
CA LEU A 52 4.74 19.17 -20.57
C LEU A 52 4.73 17.65 -20.55
N GLN A 53 4.25 17.03 -21.62
CA GLN A 53 4.12 15.56 -21.72
C GLN A 53 5.46 14.80 -21.67
N GLN A 54 6.55 15.43 -22.12
CA GLN A 54 7.90 14.86 -22.07
C GLN A 54 8.88 15.94 -21.60
N PRO A 55 8.96 16.21 -20.28
CA PRO A 55 9.81 17.28 -19.78
C PRO A 55 11.29 16.96 -19.95
N VAL A 56 11.99 17.85 -20.66
CA VAL A 56 13.45 17.81 -20.77
C VAL A 56 14.05 18.67 -19.67
N LEU A 57 14.25 18.09 -18.50
CA LEU A 57 14.76 18.83 -17.35
C LEU A 57 16.25 19.10 -17.46
N GLN A 58 16.63 20.30 -17.00
CA GLN A 58 18.01 20.74 -16.92
C GLN A 58 18.58 20.51 -15.51
N CYS A 59 19.89 20.30 -15.42
CA CYS A 59 20.59 20.22 -14.15
C CYS A 59 21.95 20.92 -14.19
N GLU A 60 22.53 21.21 -13.02
CA GLU A 60 23.77 21.99 -12.85
C GLU A 60 24.99 21.47 -13.66
N ARG A 61 25.07 20.16 -13.87
CA ARG A 61 26.09 19.54 -14.72
C ARG A 61 25.40 18.73 -15.79
N SER A 62 25.69 19.05 -17.04
CA SER A 62 25.11 18.37 -18.20
C SER A 62 25.08 16.86 -18.01
N CYS A 63 23.89 16.31 -18.04
CA CYS A 63 23.63 14.87 -17.97
C CYS A 63 22.64 14.56 -19.08
N THR A 64 23.12 14.49 -20.32
CA THR A 64 22.33 14.03 -21.46
C THR A 64 21.75 12.64 -21.18
N GLY A 65 20.46 12.48 -21.42
CA GLY A 65 19.75 11.18 -21.34
C GLY A 65 19.25 10.77 -19.96
N ARG A 66 19.11 11.67 -18.98
CA ARG A 66 18.56 11.34 -17.67
C ARG A 66 17.12 11.79 -17.52
N GLY A 67 16.27 10.87 -17.04
CA GLY A 67 14.89 11.16 -16.71
C GLY A 67 14.73 11.96 -15.40
N VAL A 68 13.54 12.50 -15.18
CA VAL A 68 13.15 13.23 -13.95
C VAL A 68 13.48 12.45 -12.66
N ALA A 69 13.38 11.13 -12.73
CA ALA A 69 13.65 10.22 -11.61
C ALA A 69 15.10 10.22 -11.13
N ASP A 70 16.06 10.58 -12.00
CA ASP A 70 17.50 10.62 -11.68
C ASP A 70 17.94 11.92 -11.03
N LEU A 71 17.05 12.90 -10.98
CA LEU A 71 17.33 14.23 -10.46
C LEU A 71 16.83 14.42 -9.03
N THR A 72 17.51 15.28 -8.31
CA THR A 72 17.14 15.71 -6.97
C THR A 72 17.39 17.21 -6.82
N VAL A 73 16.61 17.86 -5.96
CA VAL A 73 16.67 19.30 -5.71
C VAL A 73 17.26 19.56 -4.33
N CYS A 74 18.12 20.53 -4.25
CA CYS A 74 18.64 21.02 -2.98
C CYS A 74 17.61 21.93 -2.30
N PRO A 75 17.13 21.64 -1.07
CA PRO A 75 16.15 22.46 -0.39
C PRO A 75 16.67 23.87 -0.03
N ASN A 76 18.01 24.06 0.03
CA ASN A 76 18.61 25.32 0.41
C ASN A 76 18.80 26.28 -0.77
N CYS A 77 19.16 25.77 -1.97
CA CYS A 77 19.45 26.61 -3.11
C CYS A 77 18.57 26.33 -4.35
N SER A 78 17.57 25.48 -4.22
CA SER A 78 16.66 25.04 -5.30
C SER A 78 17.33 24.54 -6.58
N GLY A 79 18.64 24.26 -6.55
CA GLY A 79 19.39 23.73 -7.67
C GLY A 79 19.07 22.25 -7.92
N PHE A 80 18.99 21.88 -9.20
CA PHE A 80 18.79 20.50 -9.65
C PHE A 80 20.11 19.79 -9.87
N PHE A 81 20.24 18.60 -9.30
CA PHE A 81 21.45 17.78 -9.34
C PHE A 81 21.11 16.32 -9.66
N SER A 82 22.05 15.65 -10.32
CA SER A 82 21.99 14.19 -10.37
C SER A 82 22.13 13.61 -8.95
N ARG A 83 21.32 12.61 -8.61
CA ARG A 83 21.39 11.92 -7.29
C ARG A 83 22.80 11.41 -6.98
N LYS A 84 23.51 10.88 -7.98
CA LYS A 84 24.88 10.38 -7.82
C LYS A 84 25.89 11.50 -7.47
N CYS A 85 25.60 12.74 -7.85
CA CYS A 85 26.49 13.88 -7.62
C CYS A 85 26.05 14.79 -6.46
N TYR A 86 24.85 14.61 -5.90
CA TYR A 86 24.30 15.48 -4.88
C TYR A 86 25.15 15.55 -3.61
N TYR A 87 25.81 14.45 -3.21
CA TYR A 87 26.68 14.43 -2.03
C TYR A 87 27.83 15.44 -2.12
N LYS A 88 28.39 15.70 -3.35
CA LYS A 88 29.42 16.71 -3.58
C LYS A 88 28.85 18.11 -3.41
N HIS A 89 27.62 18.36 -3.89
CA HIS A 89 26.95 19.64 -3.71
C HIS A 89 26.63 19.89 -2.23
N LYS A 90 26.10 18.88 -1.51
CA LYS A 90 25.77 18.98 -0.09
C LYS A 90 26.91 19.50 0.77
N ARG A 91 28.14 19.10 0.48
CA ARG A 91 29.35 19.58 1.18
C ARG A 91 29.70 21.04 0.86
N ASN A 92 29.34 21.52 -0.32
CA ASN A 92 29.76 22.82 -0.87
C ASN A 92 28.60 23.80 -1.10
N CYS A 93 27.39 23.51 -0.61
CA CYS A 93 26.27 24.42 -0.74
C CYS A 93 26.52 25.68 0.10
N GLN A 94 26.59 26.84 -0.57
CA GLN A 94 26.98 28.10 0.05
C GLN A 94 25.77 28.89 0.61
N VAL A 95 24.56 28.49 0.31
CA VAL A 95 23.34 29.13 0.78
C VAL A 95 23.05 28.64 2.20
N ASP A 96 23.17 29.54 3.15
CA ASP A 96 22.86 29.35 4.57
C ASP A 96 23.59 28.15 5.26
N ARG A 97 24.86 28.38 5.60
CA ARG A 97 25.67 27.38 6.34
C ARG A 97 25.24 27.18 7.80
N SER A 98 24.38 28.05 8.33
CA SER A 98 23.88 27.95 9.70
C SER A 98 22.83 26.85 9.88
N LYS A 99 22.23 26.36 8.81
CA LYS A 99 21.23 25.28 8.84
C LYS A 99 21.80 23.97 8.32
N PRO A 100 21.60 22.85 9.02
CA PRO A 100 22.00 21.55 8.50
C PRO A 100 21.32 21.32 7.15
N VAL A 101 22.11 20.90 6.15
CA VAL A 101 21.57 20.61 4.83
C VAL A 101 20.59 19.45 4.97
N ARG A 102 19.29 19.73 4.86
CA ARG A 102 18.22 18.74 4.87
C ARG A 102 18.45 17.69 3.78
N GLN A 103 17.76 16.56 3.88
CA GLN A 103 17.77 15.55 2.81
C GLN A 103 17.30 16.18 1.50
N SER A 104 17.93 15.78 0.38
CA SER A 104 17.53 16.26 -0.94
C SER A 104 16.08 15.87 -1.26
N ILE A 105 15.39 16.74 -1.96
CA ILE A 105 14.02 16.51 -2.43
C ILE A 105 14.10 15.84 -3.81
N PRO A 106 13.49 14.67 -4.06
CA PRO A 106 13.39 14.12 -5.41
C PRO A 106 12.77 15.14 -6.37
N ALA A 107 13.34 15.31 -7.58
CA ALA A 107 12.84 16.32 -8.53
C ALA A 107 11.36 16.12 -8.88
N VAL A 108 10.91 14.86 -8.99
CA VAL A 108 9.49 14.52 -9.19
C VAL A 108 8.60 15.14 -8.11
N MET A 109 9.01 15.07 -6.85
CA MET A 109 8.25 15.65 -5.73
C MET A 109 8.31 17.18 -5.69
N TYR A 110 9.44 17.75 -6.06
CA TYR A 110 9.62 19.20 -6.11
C TYR A 110 8.77 19.85 -7.21
N LEU A 111 8.64 19.17 -8.35
CA LEU A 111 7.87 19.64 -9.51
C LEU A 111 6.37 19.28 -9.44
N THR A 112 5.94 18.58 -8.40
CA THR A 112 4.50 18.32 -8.18
C THR A 112 3.75 19.65 -7.98
N PRO A 113 2.57 19.83 -8.62
CA PRO A 113 1.79 21.06 -8.49
C PRO A 113 1.56 21.48 -7.03
N PRO A 114 1.55 22.78 -6.73
CA PRO A 114 1.45 23.29 -5.36
C PRO A 114 0.10 23.00 -4.68
N ASP A 115 -0.94 22.76 -5.45
CA ASP A 115 -2.30 22.40 -5.00
C ASP A 115 -2.41 20.97 -4.46
N VAL A 116 -1.34 20.17 -4.59
CA VAL A 116 -1.30 18.80 -4.03
C VAL A 116 -1.02 18.85 -2.53
N ALA A 117 -1.92 18.30 -1.73
CA ALA A 117 -1.84 18.28 -0.28
C ALA A 117 -0.52 17.65 0.23
N GLU A 118 0.09 18.25 1.24
CA GLU A 118 1.40 17.86 1.76
C GLU A 118 1.38 16.43 2.33
N ASP A 119 0.33 16.06 3.04
CA ASP A 119 0.17 14.71 3.60
C ASP A 119 0.09 13.64 2.49
N PHE A 120 -0.63 13.91 1.41
CA PHE A 120 -0.70 13.01 0.25
C PHE A 120 0.66 12.89 -0.45
N ARG A 121 1.39 14.00 -0.60
CA ARG A 121 2.75 14.03 -1.17
C ARG A 121 3.71 13.18 -0.35
N ASN A 122 3.72 13.36 0.98
CA ASN A 122 4.66 12.70 1.88
C ASN A 122 4.32 11.22 2.10
N GLU A 123 3.03 10.87 2.17
CA GLU A 123 2.61 9.52 2.53
C GLU A 123 2.36 8.59 1.33
N ILE A 124 2.04 9.14 0.16
CA ILE A 124 1.70 8.39 -1.05
C ILE A 124 2.74 8.60 -2.15
N LEU A 125 2.90 9.85 -2.64
CA LEU A 125 3.72 10.10 -3.83
C LEU A 125 5.20 9.77 -3.59
N SER A 126 5.73 10.01 -2.40
CA SER A 126 7.12 9.69 -2.02
C SER A 126 7.47 8.19 -2.11
N ARG A 127 6.47 7.33 -2.11
CA ARG A 127 6.62 5.87 -2.06
C ARG A 127 6.53 5.18 -3.42
N PHE A 128 6.17 5.91 -4.47
CA PHE A 128 6.14 5.33 -5.81
C PHE A 128 7.53 4.90 -6.26
N LEU A 129 7.58 3.75 -6.94
CA LEU A 129 8.77 3.30 -7.66
C LEU A 129 9.11 4.32 -8.75
N LYS A 130 10.40 4.43 -9.05
CA LYS A 130 10.94 5.38 -10.04
C LYS A 130 10.91 4.80 -11.45
N ASP A 131 9.86 4.07 -11.77
CA ASP A 131 9.55 3.59 -13.10
C ASP A 131 8.63 4.60 -13.83
N GLU A 132 8.40 4.37 -15.11
CA GLU A 132 7.53 5.23 -15.94
C GLU A 132 6.12 5.37 -15.34
N VAL A 133 5.54 4.28 -14.86
CA VAL A 133 4.23 4.25 -14.22
C VAL A 133 4.21 5.11 -12.95
N GLY A 134 5.25 5.01 -12.13
CA GLY A 134 5.39 5.82 -10.92
C GLY A 134 5.59 7.30 -11.20
N GLN A 135 6.31 7.64 -12.27
CA GLN A 135 6.47 9.03 -12.71
C GLN A 135 5.12 9.63 -13.11
N LEU A 136 4.33 8.93 -13.95
CA LEU A 136 2.98 9.36 -14.32
C LEU A 136 2.09 9.58 -13.10
N CYS A 137 2.12 8.68 -12.12
CA CYS A 137 1.37 8.84 -10.87
C CYS A 137 1.74 10.12 -10.11
N CYS A 138 2.97 10.62 -10.27
CA CYS A 138 3.47 11.80 -9.55
C CYS A 138 3.35 13.10 -10.35
N THR A 139 3.12 13.06 -11.66
CA THR A 139 3.18 14.25 -12.54
C THR A 139 1.89 14.51 -13.29
N GLU A 140 1.09 13.49 -13.57
CA GLU A 140 -0.11 13.65 -14.40
C GLU A 140 -1.28 14.20 -13.57
N PRO A 141 -1.86 15.37 -13.96
CA PRO A 141 -2.83 16.10 -13.14
C PRO A 141 -4.09 15.30 -12.77
N SER A 142 -4.61 14.52 -13.72
CA SER A 142 -5.84 13.72 -13.48
C SER A 142 -5.59 12.58 -12.50
N LEU A 143 -4.40 11.93 -12.56
CA LEU A 143 -4.00 10.89 -11.61
C LEU A 143 -3.71 11.46 -10.22
N LEU A 144 -3.09 12.63 -10.14
CA LEU A 144 -2.87 13.34 -8.88
C LEU A 144 -4.19 13.69 -8.21
N SER A 145 -5.12 14.32 -8.96
CA SER A 145 -6.45 14.65 -8.44
C SER A 145 -7.23 13.40 -8.00
N PHE A 146 -7.17 12.32 -8.78
CA PHE A 146 -7.78 11.03 -8.45
C PHE A 146 -7.22 10.46 -7.15
N GLY A 147 -5.89 10.33 -7.07
CA GLY A 147 -5.20 9.78 -5.89
C GLY A 147 -5.45 10.59 -4.64
N GLN A 148 -5.38 11.91 -4.72
CA GLN A 148 -5.61 12.83 -3.61
C GLN A 148 -7.05 12.73 -3.08
N LYS A 149 -8.06 12.69 -3.96
CA LYS A 149 -9.46 12.51 -3.54
C LYS A 149 -9.70 11.16 -2.87
N LEU A 150 -9.12 10.06 -3.41
CA LEU A 150 -9.20 8.75 -2.78
C LEU A 150 -8.52 8.73 -1.41
N TYR A 151 -7.31 9.28 -1.32
CA TYR A 151 -6.58 9.35 -0.07
C TYR A 151 -7.33 10.17 0.98
N HIS A 152 -7.82 11.35 0.62
CA HIS A 152 -8.61 12.21 1.52
C HIS A 152 -9.86 11.49 2.05
N LYS A 153 -10.59 10.77 1.19
CA LYS A 153 -11.77 9.97 1.60
C LYS A 153 -11.41 8.87 2.59
N LEU A 154 -10.23 8.28 2.45
CA LEU A 154 -9.86 7.06 3.18
C LEU A 154 -8.94 7.32 4.36
N LYS A 155 -8.26 8.48 4.43
CA LYS A 155 -7.28 8.80 5.48
C LYS A 155 -7.85 8.81 6.91
N ALA A 156 -9.16 8.99 7.06
CA ALA A 156 -9.84 8.91 8.35
C ALA A 156 -9.79 7.49 8.96
N LYS A 157 -9.52 6.45 8.15
CA LYS A 157 -9.41 5.06 8.60
C LYS A 157 -8.02 4.79 9.17
N GLN A 158 -7.74 5.36 10.33
CA GLN A 158 -6.41 5.27 10.97
C GLN A 158 -5.99 3.83 11.29
N ASP A 159 -6.94 2.97 11.66
CA ASP A 159 -6.76 1.54 11.92
C ASP A 159 -6.33 0.71 10.69
N LYS A 160 -6.50 1.28 9.47
CA LYS A 160 -6.18 0.63 8.18
C LYS A 160 -5.26 1.48 7.31
N LYS A 161 -4.43 2.31 7.94
CA LYS A 161 -3.59 3.30 7.23
C LYS A 161 -2.69 2.65 6.16
N THR A 162 -2.09 1.51 6.48
CA THR A 162 -1.21 0.77 5.57
C THR A 162 -1.96 0.23 4.35
N GLU A 163 -3.12 -0.38 4.56
CA GLU A 163 -3.96 -0.91 3.49
C GLU A 163 -4.53 0.20 2.61
N VAL A 164 -4.92 1.33 3.22
CA VAL A 164 -5.40 2.51 2.50
C VAL A 164 -4.32 3.05 1.56
N LYS A 165 -3.11 3.26 2.05
CA LYS A 165 -1.99 3.73 1.23
C LYS A 165 -1.72 2.79 0.06
N ARG A 166 -1.65 1.48 0.33
CA ARG A 166 -1.45 0.46 -0.70
C ARG A 166 -2.57 0.48 -1.73
N SER A 167 -3.83 0.58 -1.29
CA SER A 167 -4.99 0.60 -2.19
C SER A 167 -4.95 1.81 -3.13
N VAL A 168 -4.69 3.01 -2.59
CA VAL A 168 -4.59 4.25 -3.39
C VAL A 168 -3.45 4.14 -4.41
N MET A 169 -2.26 3.70 -3.98
CA MET A 169 -1.10 3.54 -4.87
C MET A 169 -1.37 2.51 -5.98
N ASN A 170 -1.99 1.37 -5.65
CA ASN A 170 -2.32 0.34 -6.63
C ASN A 170 -3.36 0.84 -7.65
N ASP A 171 -4.40 1.55 -7.20
CA ASP A 171 -5.41 2.11 -8.09
C ASP A 171 -4.79 3.14 -9.05
N MET A 172 -3.92 4.02 -8.57
CA MET A 172 -3.18 4.98 -9.39
C MET A 172 -2.27 4.27 -10.42
N ARG A 173 -1.49 3.27 -9.98
CA ARG A 173 -0.59 2.52 -10.88
C ARG A 173 -1.35 1.75 -11.97
N ARG A 174 -2.52 1.18 -11.65
CA ARG A 174 -3.36 0.48 -12.64
C ARG A 174 -3.87 1.44 -13.72
N LEU A 175 -4.33 2.63 -13.32
CA LEU A 175 -4.75 3.66 -14.27
C LEU A 175 -3.58 4.18 -15.10
N ALA A 176 -2.42 4.44 -14.51
CA ALA A 176 -1.23 4.86 -15.22
C ALA A 176 -0.76 3.80 -16.23
N SER A 177 -0.77 2.51 -15.87
CA SER A 177 -0.42 1.42 -16.79
C SER A 177 -1.42 1.29 -17.95
N LEU A 178 -2.72 1.49 -17.68
CA LEU A 178 -3.73 1.54 -18.74
C LEU A 178 -3.50 2.74 -19.66
N PHE A 179 -3.19 3.91 -19.08
CA PHE A 179 -2.97 5.12 -19.85
C PHE A 179 -1.75 5.00 -20.80
N ILE A 180 -0.67 4.38 -20.38
CA ILE A 180 0.50 4.15 -21.24
C ILE A 180 0.07 3.41 -22.52
N ARG A 181 -0.70 2.34 -22.37
CA ARG A 181 -1.20 1.57 -23.51
C ARG A 181 -2.23 2.34 -24.34
N PHE A 182 -3.16 3.01 -23.68
CA PHE A 182 -4.11 3.87 -24.37
C PHE A 182 -3.43 4.94 -25.23
N LYS A 183 -2.40 5.59 -24.70
CA LYS A 183 -1.60 6.58 -25.43
C LYS A 183 -0.91 5.98 -26.67
N GLU A 184 -0.39 4.77 -26.56
CA GLU A 184 0.19 4.04 -27.72
C GLU A 184 -0.89 3.77 -28.78
N GLU A 185 -2.08 3.33 -28.39
CA GLU A 185 -3.18 3.05 -29.34
C GLU A 185 -3.70 4.31 -30.04
N VAL A 186 -3.89 5.40 -29.30
CA VAL A 186 -4.29 6.69 -29.91
C VAL A 186 -3.23 7.19 -30.89
N LYS A 187 -1.95 7.09 -30.54
CA LYS A 187 -0.85 7.52 -31.43
C LYS A 187 -0.66 6.65 -32.66
N ARG A 188 -1.13 5.40 -32.67
CA ARG A 188 -1.17 4.58 -33.89
C ARG A 188 -2.15 5.14 -34.92
N VAL A 189 -3.26 5.74 -34.45
CA VAL A 189 -4.29 6.35 -35.31
C VAL A 189 -3.93 7.79 -35.66
N THR A 190 -3.44 8.54 -34.65
CA THR A 190 -3.10 9.96 -34.77
C THR A 190 -1.72 10.21 -34.15
N PRO A 191 -0.62 10.09 -34.93
CA PRO A 191 0.76 10.14 -34.42
C PRO A 191 1.11 11.40 -33.61
N ASP A 192 0.59 12.55 -34.01
CA ASP A 192 0.90 13.86 -33.43
C ASP A 192 -0.06 14.27 -32.28
N ALA A 193 -1.00 13.39 -31.90
CA ALA A 193 -1.96 13.70 -30.85
C ALA A 193 -1.28 13.91 -29.49
N SER A 194 -1.60 15.03 -28.85
CA SER A 194 -1.31 15.26 -27.42
C SER A 194 -2.35 14.53 -26.61
N VAL A 195 -1.96 13.50 -25.85
CA VAL A 195 -2.87 12.60 -25.12
C VAL A 195 -2.65 12.73 -23.63
N GLU A 196 -3.72 13.06 -22.90
CA GLU A 196 -3.79 13.14 -21.44
C GLU A 196 -4.66 12.02 -20.84
N VAL A 197 -4.56 11.77 -19.54
CA VAL A 197 -5.36 10.71 -18.88
C VAL A 197 -6.86 10.96 -18.99
N LYS A 198 -7.31 12.20 -18.98
CA LYS A 198 -8.73 12.55 -19.17
C LYS A 198 -9.29 12.09 -20.52
N ASP A 199 -8.43 11.98 -21.56
CA ASP A 199 -8.84 11.58 -22.91
C ASP A 199 -9.25 10.09 -22.99
N MET A 200 -8.89 9.29 -22.00
CA MET A 200 -9.47 7.94 -21.81
C MET A 200 -10.98 7.95 -21.54
N LEU A 201 -11.53 9.11 -21.14
CA LEU A 201 -12.93 9.31 -20.83
C LEU A 201 -13.67 10.04 -21.96
N CYS A 202 -13.06 10.16 -23.15
CA CYS A 202 -13.65 10.71 -24.34
C CYS A 202 -14.27 9.60 -25.19
N ARG A 203 -15.51 9.77 -25.64
CA ARG A 203 -16.21 8.78 -26.48
C ARG A 203 -15.53 8.55 -27.83
N ASP A 204 -14.91 9.58 -28.41
CA ASP A 204 -14.17 9.45 -29.66
C ASP A 204 -12.99 8.49 -29.58
N ASN A 205 -12.40 8.37 -28.38
CA ASN A 205 -11.28 7.48 -28.11
C ASN A 205 -11.70 6.11 -27.55
N PHE A 206 -13.01 5.80 -27.51
CA PHE A 206 -13.51 4.61 -26.84
C PHE A 206 -12.91 3.32 -27.40
N ARG A 207 -12.76 3.20 -28.72
CA ARG A 207 -12.11 2.03 -29.37
C ARG A 207 -10.66 1.85 -28.95
N SER A 208 -9.89 2.94 -28.86
CA SER A 208 -8.52 2.90 -28.38
C SER A 208 -8.45 2.47 -26.91
N LEU A 209 -9.43 2.87 -26.09
CA LEU A 209 -9.57 2.44 -24.71
C LEU A 209 -9.90 0.94 -24.62
N GLU A 210 -10.82 0.42 -25.42
CA GLU A 210 -11.14 -1.01 -25.48
C GLU A 210 -9.90 -1.84 -25.81
N THR A 211 -9.16 -1.48 -26.84
CA THR A 211 -7.93 -2.15 -27.24
C THR A 211 -6.88 -2.11 -26.12
N ALA A 212 -6.71 -0.97 -25.47
CA ALA A 212 -5.80 -0.82 -24.34
C ALA A 212 -6.20 -1.68 -23.15
N VAL A 213 -7.48 -1.77 -22.80
CA VAL A 213 -7.99 -2.64 -21.72
C VAL A 213 -7.71 -4.09 -22.04
N ILE A 214 -8.02 -4.56 -23.25
CA ILE A 214 -7.74 -5.94 -23.69
C ILE A 214 -6.25 -6.23 -23.56
N HIS A 215 -5.40 -5.36 -24.09
CA HIS A 215 -3.95 -5.56 -24.09
C HIS A 215 -3.35 -5.64 -22.67
N VAL A 216 -3.74 -4.74 -21.77
CA VAL A 216 -3.22 -4.72 -20.38
C VAL A 216 -3.68 -5.94 -19.58
N THR A 217 -4.85 -6.49 -19.93
CA THR A 217 -5.49 -7.58 -19.19
C THR A 217 -5.27 -8.96 -19.79
N THR A 218 -4.62 -9.05 -20.94
CA THR A 218 -4.19 -10.33 -21.54
C THR A 218 -2.75 -10.63 -21.13
N THR A 219 -2.40 -11.88 -20.95
CA THR A 219 -1.02 -12.32 -20.69
C THR A 219 -0.15 -12.10 -21.93
N ARG A 220 1.18 -12.08 -21.76
CA ARG A 220 2.12 -11.81 -22.88
C ARG A 220 2.03 -12.81 -24.01
N ASP A 221 1.70 -14.07 -23.69
CA ASP A 221 1.50 -15.17 -24.64
C ASP A 221 0.11 -15.18 -25.28
N GLY A 222 -0.77 -14.24 -24.87
CA GLY A 222 -2.14 -14.13 -25.40
C GLY A 222 -3.12 -15.22 -24.95
N THR A 223 -2.69 -16.14 -24.08
CA THR A 223 -3.46 -17.35 -23.73
C THR A 223 -4.45 -17.12 -22.59
N GLU A 224 -4.13 -16.25 -21.65
CA GLU A 224 -4.93 -16.07 -20.44
C GLU A 224 -5.36 -14.60 -20.23
N ILE A 225 -6.51 -14.45 -19.60
CA ILE A 225 -7.08 -13.15 -19.22
C ILE A 225 -6.87 -12.93 -17.73
N LYS A 226 -6.30 -11.80 -17.35
CA LYS A 226 -6.21 -11.32 -15.97
C LYS A 226 -7.58 -10.81 -15.50
N SER A 227 -8.53 -11.72 -15.35
CA SER A 227 -9.96 -11.42 -15.16
C SER A 227 -10.22 -10.45 -14.01
N GLY A 228 -9.55 -10.64 -12.86
CA GLY A 228 -9.69 -9.73 -11.72
C GLY A 228 -9.18 -8.30 -12.00
N LEU A 229 -8.12 -8.15 -12.81
CA LEU A 229 -7.63 -6.85 -13.25
C LEU A 229 -8.64 -6.20 -14.21
N LYS A 230 -9.16 -6.97 -15.18
CA LYS A 230 -10.10 -6.50 -16.20
C LYS A 230 -11.35 -5.92 -15.56
N ILE A 231 -12.02 -6.66 -14.69
CA ILE A 231 -13.17 -6.15 -13.91
C ILE A 231 -12.77 -4.99 -13.00
N GLY A 232 -11.58 -5.04 -12.37
CA GLY A 232 -11.06 -3.94 -11.57
C GLY A 232 -10.92 -2.63 -12.34
N LEU A 233 -10.48 -2.68 -13.61
CA LEU A 233 -10.36 -1.51 -14.48
C LEU A 233 -11.71 -0.87 -14.81
N TYR A 234 -12.78 -1.64 -15.01
CA TYR A 234 -14.12 -1.10 -15.17
C TYR A 234 -14.51 -0.17 -14.01
N TYR A 235 -14.37 -0.67 -12.77
CA TYR A 235 -14.68 0.14 -11.59
C TYR A 235 -13.73 1.31 -11.39
N LEU A 236 -12.47 1.18 -11.79
CA LEU A 236 -11.49 2.26 -11.70
C LEU A 236 -11.79 3.37 -12.70
N LEU A 237 -12.17 3.04 -13.94
CA LEU A 237 -12.60 4.02 -14.94
C LEU A 237 -13.84 4.79 -14.47
N LYS A 238 -14.84 4.12 -13.89
CA LYS A 238 -16.01 4.79 -13.29
C LYS A 238 -15.64 5.71 -12.12
N LYS A 239 -14.68 5.30 -11.28
CA LYS A 239 -14.17 6.16 -10.20
C LYS A 239 -13.42 7.38 -10.75
N LEU A 240 -12.58 7.18 -11.78
CA LEU A 240 -11.85 8.26 -12.45
C LEU A 240 -12.84 9.24 -13.09
N ALA A 241 -13.81 8.75 -13.84
CA ALA A 241 -14.87 9.55 -14.46
C ALA A 241 -15.58 10.43 -13.43
N LYS A 242 -15.97 9.85 -12.29
CA LYS A 242 -16.59 10.60 -11.18
C LYS A 242 -15.69 11.73 -10.67
N VAL A 243 -14.40 11.49 -10.52
CA VAL A 243 -13.44 12.50 -10.04
C VAL A 243 -13.29 13.63 -11.05
N ILE A 244 -13.12 13.30 -12.34
CA ILE A 244 -12.97 14.28 -13.42
C ILE A 244 -14.25 15.10 -13.59
N LYS A 245 -15.42 14.46 -13.56
CA LYS A 245 -16.71 15.15 -13.57
C LYS A 245 -16.82 16.18 -12.45
N ILE A 246 -16.50 15.82 -11.21
CA ILE A 246 -16.53 16.74 -10.08
C ILE A 246 -15.59 17.92 -10.32
N ASN A 247 -14.40 17.69 -10.90
CA ASN A 247 -13.46 18.79 -11.22
C ASN A 247 -14.02 19.75 -12.26
N TYR A 248 -14.73 19.25 -13.30
CA TYR A 248 -15.40 20.08 -14.30
C TYR A 248 -16.54 20.90 -13.69
N LEU A 249 -17.41 20.26 -12.89
CA LEU A 249 -18.52 20.96 -12.22
C LEU A 249 -18.03 22.08 -11.28
N VAL A 250 -16.96 21.83 -10.50
CA VAL A 250 -16.35 22.86 -9.64
C VAL A 250 -15.83 24.04 -10.46
N LYS A 251 -15.32 23.79 -11.67
CA LYS A 251 -14.83 24.80 -12.61
C LYS A 251 -15.95 25.40 -13.49
N LYS A 252 -17.21 25.06 -13.25
CA LYS A 252 -18.38 25.49 -14.04
C LYS A 252 -18.25 25.15 -15.54
N GLN A 253 -17.65 23.98 -15.82
CA GLN A 253 -17.49 23.41 -17.16
C GLN A 253 -18.55 22.32 -17.39
N ASP A 254 -19.83 22.70 -17.35
CA ASP A 254 -20.97 21.76 -17.30
C ASP A 254 -21.04 20.88 -18.54
N GLY A 255 -20.78 21.41 -19.73
CA GLY A 255 -20.75 20.63 -20.97
C GLY A 255 -19.72 19.50 -20.95
N LEU A 256 -18.52 19.74 -20.38
CA LEU A 256 -17.51 18.69 -20.23
C LEU A 256 -17.92 17.67 -19.17
N ALA A 257 -18.61 18.10 -18.10
CA ALA A 257 -19.14 17.20 -17.09
C ALA A 257 -20.23 16.27 -17.66
N GLU A 258 -21.10 16.78 -18.56
CA GLU A 258 -22.12 16.01 -19.27
C GLU A 258 -21.50 14.98 -20.23
N GLU A 259 -20.41 15.32 -20.92
CA GLU A 259 -19.69 14.37 -21.78
C GLU A 259 -19.11 13.19 -20.97
N ILE A 260 -18.68 13.41 -19.72
CA ILE A 260 -18.27 12.32 -18.83
C ILE A 260 -19.44 11.40 -18.46
N ASP A 261 -20.65 11.92 -18.29
CA ASP A 261 -21.84 11.08 -18.07
C ASP A 261 -22.12 10.21 -19.28
N LYS A 262 -22.14 10.79 -20.48
CA LYS A 262 -22.35 10.06 -21.75
C LYS A 262 -21.27 8.97 -21.95
N PHE A 263 -20.02 9.27 -21.62
CA PHE A 263 -18.95 8.24 -21.61
C PHE A 263 -19.25 7.11 -20.63
N THR A 264 -19.69 7.44 -19.42
CA THR A 264 -20.01 6.47 -18.37
C THR A 264 -21.16 5.55 -18.78
N ASP A 265 -22.13 6.09 -19.49
CA ASP A 265 -23.26 5.33 -20.06
C ASP A 265 -22.77 4.37 -21.15
N VAL A 266 -21.94 4.85 -22.09
CA VAL A 266 -21.32 4.01 -23.13
C VAL A 266 -20.50 2.88 -22.50
N LEU A 267 -19.66 3.18 -21.50
CA LEU A 267 -18.88 2.18 -20.79
C LEU A 267 -19.77 1.13 -20.09
N SER A 268 -20.90 1.58 -19.52
CA SER A 268 -21.83 0.71 -18.82
C SER A 268 -22.64 -0.18 -19.78
N MET A 269 -23.06 0.34 -20.93
CA MET A 269 -23.73 -0.42 -21.99
C MET A 269 -22.80 -1.48 -22.60
N ASN A 270 -21.52 -1.16 -22.74
CA ASN A 270 -20.51 -2.09 -23.27
C ASN A 270 -19.98 -3.08 -22.21
N TYR A 271 -20.53 -3.09 -20.98
CA TYR A 271 -20.00 -3.92 -19.89
C TYR A 271 -19.91 -5.41 -20.25
N ASN A 272 -20.97 -5.98 -20.78
CA ASN A 272 -21.02 -7.40 -21.15
C ASN A 272 -20.13 -7.71 -22.37
N PHE A 273 -20.00 -6.80 -23.32
CA PHE A 273 -19.18 -6.99 -24.52
C PHE A 273 -17.70 -6.93 -24.20
N LEU A 274 -17.25 -5.92 -23.43
CA LEU A 274 -15.84 -5.72 -23.12
C LEU A 274 -15.34 -6.56 -21.94
N PHE A 275 -16.17 -6.83 -20.92
CA PHE A 275 -15.78 -7.50 -19.66
C PHE A 275 -16.44 -8.86 -19.43
N GLY A 276 -17.33 -9.30 -20.33
CA GLY A 276 -18.09 -10.55 -20.19
C GLY A 276 -17.21 -11.81 -20.15
N ASP A 277 -16.13 -11.83 -20.92
CA ASP A 277 -15.13 -12.88 -20.91
C ASP A 277 -14.46 -13.05 -19.53
N ALA A 278 -14.13 -11.93 -18.88
CA ALA A 278 -13.54 -11.93 -17.54
C ALA A 278 -14.56 -12.41 -16.47
N ILE A 279 -15.83 -12.03 -16.62
CA ILE A 279 -16.92 -12.53 -15.75
C ILE A 279 -17.07 -14.03 -15.90
N TYR A 280 -17.11 -14.51 -17.15
CA TYR A 280 -17.20 -15.95 -17.45
C TYR A 280 -16.04 -16.73 -16.82
N GLN A 281 -14.79 -16.26 -17.00
CA GLN A 281 -13.61 -16.89 -16.42
C GLN A 281 -13.64 -16.93 -14.89
N ILE A 282 -14.10 -15.84 -14.25
CA ILE A 282 -14.25 -15.80 -12.79
C ILE A 282 -15.28 -16.82 -12.33
N ASN A 283 -16.43 -16.93 -13.01
CA ASN A 283 -17.49 -17.86 -12.66
C ASN A 283 -17.04 -19.31 -12.90
N LYS A 284 -16.40 -19.60 -14.04
CA LYS A 284 -15.82 -20.90 -14.34
C LYS A 284 -14.75 -21.31 -13.32
N SER A 285 -13.90 -20.37 -12.90
CA SER A 285 -12.91 -20.62 -11.85
C SER A 285 -13.56 -20.93 -10.50
N ARG A 286 -14.67 -20.28 -10.18
CA ARG A 286 -15.46 -20.59 -8.96
C ARG A 286 -16.07 -21.99 -9.05
N GLU A 287 -16.71 -22.31 -10.16
CA GLU A 287 -17.28 -23.63 -10.41
C GLU A 287 -16.23 -24.75 -10.31
N THR A 288 -15.07 -24.57 -10.93
CA THR A 288 -13.96 -25.52 -10.86
C THR A 288 -13.47 -25.72 -9.42
N LYS A 289 -13.43 -24.64 -8.62
CA LYS A 289 -13.07 -24.72 -7.21
C LYS A 289 -14.11 -25.44 -6.36
N LEU A 290 -15.39 -25.29 -6.70
CA LEU A 290 -16.46 -26.04 -6.03
C LEU A 290 -16.44 -27.53 -6.36
N ARG A 291 -16.07 -27.88 -7.58
CA ARG A 291 -15.95 -29.30 -8.01
C ARG A 291 -14.75 -30.06 -7.42
N ARG A 292 -13.73 -29.31 -6.96
CA ARG A 292 -12.55 -29.92 -6.31
C ARG A 292 -12.49 -29.41 -4.88
N PRO A 293 -12.45 -30.28 -3.89
CA PRO A 293 -12.24 -29.89 -2.51
C PRO A 293 -11.01 -28.97 -2.42
N THR A 294 -11.14 -27.86 -1.72
CA THR A 294 -9.99 -26.98 -1.48
C THR A 294 -8.95 -27.79 -0.73
N GLU A 295 -7.76 -27.94 -1.31
CA GLU A 295 -6.65 -28.63 -0.67
C GLU A 295 -6.32 -27.90 0.65
N MET A 296 -6.53 -28.57 1.76
CA MET A 296 -6.34 -28.02 3.11
C MET A 296 -5.02 -28.52 3.69
N PRO A 297 -4.42 -27.77 4.62
CA PRO A 297 -3.24 -28.25 5.33
C PRO A 297 -3.59 -29.50 6.15
N SER A 298 -2.67 -30.47 6.17
CA SER A 298 -2.80 -31.68 6.97
C SER A 298 -2.74 -31.38 8.47
N ASP A 299 -3.29 -32.28 9.29
CA ASP A 299 -3.19 -32.17 10.75
C ASP A 299 -1.74 -32.20 11.22
N ALA A 300 -0.91 -33.03 10.61
CA ALA A 300 0.50 -33.15 10.90
C ALA A 300 1.25 -31.84 10.63
N ASP A 301 0.99 -31.19 9.48
CA ASP A 301 1.61 -29.90 9.15
C ASP A 301 1.18 -28.79 10.10
N VAL A 302 -0.11 -28.72 10.44
CA VAL A 302 -0.64 -27.71 11.39
C VAL A 302 -0.05 -27.94 12.78
N ALA A 303 0.02 -29.18 13.25
CA ALA A 303 0.62 -29.54 14.54
C ALA A 303 2.11 -29.16 14.58
N LYS A 304 2.86 -29.48 13.53
CA LYS A 304 4.30 -29.18 13.44
C LYS A 304 4.58 -27.67 13.40
N VAL A 305 3.76 -26.88 12.68
CA VAL A 305 3.87 -25.40 12.71
C VAL A 305 3.56 -24.87 14.10
N ARG A 306 2.55 -25.39 14.78
CA ARG A 306 2.25 -25.01 16.17
C ARG A 306 3.44 -25.33 17.09
N GLU A 307 3.97 -26.53 17.04
CA GLU A 307 5.10 -26.98 17.85
C GLU A 307 6.33 -26.11 17.63
N HIS A 308 6.72 -25.90 16.37
CA HIS A 308 7.82 -25.01 16.00
C HIS A 308 7.61 -23.60 16.55
N THR A 309 6.42 -23.05 16.43
CA THR A 309 6.10 -21.69 16.87
C THR A 309 6.23 -21.57 18.40
N VAL A 310 5.65 -22.52 19.14
CA VAL A 310 5.64 -22.50 20.60
C VAL A 310 7.03 -22.78 21.18
N SER A 311 7.78 -23.76 20.64
CA SER A 311 9.14 -24.07 21.09
C SER A 311 10.09 -22.89 20.82
N SER A 312 10.05 -22.33 19.61
CA SER A 312 10.91 -21.19 19.26
C SER A 312 10.63 -19.96 20.13
N MET A 313 9.36 -19.64 20.42
CA MET A 313 9.03 -18.54 21.35
C MET A 313 9.56 -18.83 22.76
N ARG A 314 9.39 -20.07 23.25
CA ARG A 314 9.86 -20.48 24.58
C ARG A 314 11.38 -20.39 24.68
N GLU A 315 12.12 -20.92 23.70
CA GLU A 315 13.58 -20.85 23.64
C GLU A 315 14.06 -19.40 23.69
N MET A 316 13.52 -18.52 22.85
CA MET A 316 13.90 -17.10 22.84
C MET A 316 13.61 -16.37 24.14
N LEU A 317 12.52 -16.72 24.82
CA LEU A 317 12.10 -16.03 26.05
C LEU A 317 12.79 -16.60 27.31
N SER A 318 13.25 -17.85 27.28
CA SER A 318 13.96 -18.49 28.39
C SER A 318 15.46 -18.26 28.38
N ASP A 319 16.02 -17.78 27.26
CA ASP A 319 17.46 -17.49 27.17
C ASP A 319 17.77 -16.13 27.83
N PRO A 320 18.43 -16.13 29.03
CA PRO A 320 18.77 -14.90 29.74
C PRO A 320 19.89 -14.10 29.05
N TYR A 321 20.63 -14.73 28.14
CA TYR A 321 21.75 -14.12 27.41
C TYR A 321 21.35 -13.61 26.04
N LEU A 322 20.11 -13.82 25.63
CA LEU A 322 19.63 -13.35 24.35
C LEU A 322 19.63 -11.81 24.28
N HIS A 323 20.52 -11.29 23.46
CA HIS A 323 20.53 -9.85 23.18
C HIS A 323 19.42 -9.49 22.18
N TRP A 324 18.46 -8.66 22.62
CA TRP A 324 17.31 -8.26 21.81
C TRP A 324 17.70 -7.22 20.77
N THR A 325 18.00 -7.67 19.58
CA THR A 325 18.18 -6.81 18.39
C THR A 325 16.89 -6.72 17.58
N SER A 326 16.90 -5.86 16.56
CA SER A 326 15.77 -5.79 15.62
C SER A 326 15.47 -7.14 14.95
N HIS A 327 16.47 -8.00 14.75
CA HIS A 327 16.30 -9.32 14.15
C HIS A 327 15.52 -10.26 15.07
N GLU A 328 15.92 -10.40 16.34
CA GLU A 328 15.26 -11.25 17.34
C GLU A 328 13.84 -10.76 17.62
N TYR A 329 13.66 -9.44 17.71
CA TYR A 329 12.34 -8.84 17.86
C TYR A 329 11.41 -9.17 16.68
N VAL A 330 11.90 -9.07 15.45
CA VAL A 330 11.13 -9.43 14.24
C VAL A 330 10.81 -10.92 14.24
N LYS A 331 11.73 -11.79 14.63
CA LYS A 331 11.49 -13.24 14.75
C LYS A 331 10.40 -13.55 15.76
N LEU A 332 10.48 -13.00 16.98
CA LEU A 332 9.45 -13.19 18.01
C LEU A 332 8.10 -12.63 17.56
N ARG A 333 8.09 -11.46 16.93
CA ARG A 333 6.89 -10.83 16.40
C ARG A 333 6.20 -11.72 15.36
N ASP A 334 6.96 -12.23 14.38
CA ASP A 334 6.42 -13.05 13.29
C ASP A 334 5.89 -14.40 13.83
N LEU A 335 6.53 -14.99 14.84
CA LEU A 335 6.04 -16.18 15.56
C LEU A 335 4.72 -15.90 16.29
N ALA A 336 4.66 -14.84 17.10
CA ALA A 336 3.48 -14.52 17.90
C ALA A 336 2.27 -14.11 17.03
N ASP A 337 2.47 -13.28 15.98
CA ASP A 337 1.41 -12.93 15.02
C ASP A 337 0.88 -14.16 14.29
N SER A 338 1.78 -15.07 13.86
CA SER A 338 1.41 -16.33 13.21
C SER A 338 0.62 -17.23 14.16
N ARG A 339 1.06 -17.36 15.42
CA ARG A 339 0.36 -18.17 16.43
C ARG A 339 -1.07 -17.67 16.67
N ILE A 340 -1.26 -16.36 16.84
CA ILE A 340 -2.59 -15.77 17.03
C ILE A 340 -3.44 -15.91 15.77
N THR A 341 -2.85 -15.69 14.59
CA THR A 341 -3.55 -15.80 13.31
C THR A 341 -4.09 -17.22 13.08
N LEU A 342 -3.25 -18.24 13.24
CA LEU A 342 -3.60 -19.62 12.98
C LEU A 342 -4.51 -20.21 14.07
N PHE A 343 -4.24 -19.89 15.34
CA PHE A 343 -5.07 -20.36 16.46
C PHE A 343 -6.52 -19.89 16.36
N ASN A 344 -6.72 -18.64 15.97
CA ASN A 344 -8.05 -18.06 15.82
C ASN A 344 -8.65 -18.24 14.43
N ALA A 345 -8.00 -18.92 13.52
CA ALA A 345 -8.40 -19.04 12.11
C ALA A 345 -8.78 -17.68 11.48
N ARG A 346 -8.01 -16.60 11.81
CA ARG A 346 -8.30 -15.23 11.39
C ARG A 346 -7.65 -14.88 10.05
N ARG A 347 -8.16 -13.83 9.38
CA ARG A 347 -7.47 -13.27 8.22
C ARG A 347 -6.18 -12.61 8.66
N GLY A 348 -5.05 -12.90 8.00
CA GLY A 348 -3.72 -12.46 8.45
C GLY A 348 -3.55 -10.95 8.68
N GLY A 349 -4.35 -10.09 8.01
CA GLY A 349 -4.32 -8.65 8.29
C GLY A 349 -5.14 -8.22 9.52
N GLU A 350 -5.86 -9.10 10.18
CA GLU A 350 -6.66 -8.75 11.37
C GLU A 350 -5.79 -8.77 12.64
N PRO A 351 -5.07 -9.86 12.99
CA PRO A 351 -4.18 -9.88 14.14
C PRO A 351 -3.05 -8.86 14.01
N ALA A 352 -2.49 -8.68 12.83
CA ALA A 352 -1.41 -7.73 12.57
C ALA A 352 -1.75 -6.28 12.98
N ARG A 353 -3.04 -5.92 13.05
CA ARG A 353 -3.49 -4.58 13.49
C ARG A 353 -3.81 -4.48 14.98
N LEU A 354 -3.65 -5.55 15.76
CA LEU A 354 -3.77 -5.48 17.21
C LEU A 354 -2.79 -4.45 17.78
N THR A 355 -3.20 -3.75 18.83
CA THR A 355 -2.42 -2.70 19.47
C THR A 355 -1.92 -3.15 20.85
N THR A 356 -0.89 -2.50 21.35
CA THR A 356 -0.42 -2.69 22.74
C THR A 356 -1.51 -2.42 23.75
N ARG A 357 -2.45 -1.51 23.43
CA ARG A 357 -3.63 -1.24 24.27
C ARG A 357 -4.58 -2.44 24.30
N ASN A 358 -4.86 -3.09 23.15
CA ASN A 358 -5.70 -4.29 23.15
C ASN A 358 -5.13 -5.38 24.06
N TRP A 359 -3.80 -5.53 24.10
CA TRP A 359 -3.14 -6.47 25.02
C TRP A 359 -3.22 -6.02 26.48
N ALA A 360 -3.01 -4.75 26.78
CA ALA A 360 -3.18 -4.22 28.14
C ALA A 360 -4.62 -4.41 28.66
N ASP A 361 -5.62 -4.13 27.83
CA ASP A 361 -7.05 -4.34 28.14
C ASP A 361 -7.34 -5.84 28.41
N ALA A 362 -6.74 -6.75 27.63
CA ALA A 362 -6.90 -8.19 27.84
C ALA A 362 -6.25 -8.68 29.14
N LYS A 363 -5.07 -8.13 29.50
CA LYS A 363 -4.40 -8.46 30.79
C LYS A 363 -5.20 -8.00 31.99
N SER A 364 -5.75 -6.80 31.93
CA SER A 364 -6.58 -6.24 33.02
C SER A 364 -7.97 -6.87 33.13
N GLY A 365 -8.37 -7.71 32.15
CA GLY A 365 -9.67 -8.38 32.17
C GLY A 365 -10.86 -7.47 31.93
N VAL A 366 -10.70 -6.31 31.26
CA VAL A 366 -11.76 -5.31 30.98
C VAL A 366 -13.02 -5.94 30.36
N TRP A 367 -12.85 -6.98 29.55
CA TRP A 367 -13.94 -7.66 28.85
C TRP A 367 -14.61 -8.79 29.65
N LEU A 368 -14.09 -9.10 30.86
CA LEU A 368 -14.56 -10.22 31.67
C LEU A 368 -15.49 -9.73 32.76
N ASN A 369 -16.62 -10.43 32.93
CA ASN A 369 -17.51 -10.22 34.05
C ASN A 369 -17.19 -11.27 35.13
N GLN A 370 -16.53 -10.85 36.19
CA GLN A 370 -16.08 -11.72 37.28
C GLN A 370 -17.24 -12.54 37.89
N ASN A 371 -18.38 -11.93 38.15
CA ASN A 371 -19.55 -12.62 38.71
C ASN A 371 -20.06 -13.75 37.80
N ARG A 372 -19.95 -13.57 36.47
CA ARG A 372 -20.31 -14.65 35.54
C ARG A 372 -19.30 -15.78 35.54
N ILE A 373 -18.01 -15.46 35.65
CA ILE A 373 -16.93 -16.46 35.68
C ILE A 373 -17.05 -17.31 36.95
N GLU A 374 -17.30 -16.69 38.11
CA GLU A 374 -17.45 -17.38 39.37
C GLU A 374 -18.62 -18.37 39.37
N ASN A 375 -19.69 -18.06 38.62
CA ASN A 375 -20.89 -18.89 38.48
C ASN A 375 -20.79 -19.96 37.37
N MET A 376 -19.62 -20.06 36.66
CA MET A 376 -19.40 -21.09 35.65
C MET A 376 -19.00 -22.42 36.25
N LYS A 377 -19.28 -23.51 35.52
CA LYS A 377 -18.81 -24.86 35.87
C LYS A 377 -17.28 -24.93 35.79
N GLU A 378 -16.65 -25.77 36.59
CA GLU A 378 -15.19 -25.82 36.72
C GLU A 378 -14.44 -26.06 35.39
N PRO A 379 -14.87 -26.93 34.43
CA PRO A 379 -14.18 -27.07 33.15
C PRO A 379 -14.13 -25.75 32.36
N ASP A 380 -15.23 -24.99 32.37
CA ASP A 380 -15.31 -23.72 31.66
C ASP A 380 -14.47 -22.65 32.37
N ARG A 381 -14.48 -22.62 33.71
CA ARG A 381 -13.70 -21.67 34.53
C ARG A 381 -12.18 -21.87 34.33
N SER A 382 -11.72 -23.11 34.21
CA SER A 382 -10.31 -23.44 33.93
C SER A 382 -9.83 -22.79 32.63
N ALA A 383 -10.64 -22.77 31.57
CA ALA A 383 -10.28 -22.17 30.30
C ALA A 383 -9.92 -20.68 30.41
N PHE A 384 -10.49 -19.94 31.37
CA PHE A 384 -10.16 -18.51 31.58
C PHE A 384 -8.78 -18.29 32.23
N LYS A 385 -8.21 -19.31 32.88
CA LYS A 385 -6.84 -19.25 33.41
C LYS A 385 -5.81 -19.33 32.28
N ASP A 386 -6.11 -20.13 31.25
CA ASP A 386 -5.20 -20.47 30.19
C ASP A 386 -5.36 -19.60 28.95
N MET A 387 -6.36 -18.70 28.92
CA MET A 387 -6.62 -17.84 27.78
C MET A 387 -6.96 -16.41 28.20
N LYS A 388 -6.53 -15.46 27.35
CA LYS A 388 -6.99 -14.06 27.40
C LYS A 388 -7.75 -13.73 26.13
N VAL A 389 -8.58 -12.71 26.17
CA VAL A 389 -9.34 -12.26 24.99
C VAL A 389 -9.02 -10.80 24.70
N MET A 390 -8.63 -10.54 23.45
CA MET A 390 -8.51 -9.19 22.89
C MET A 390 -9.68 -8.94 21.94
N TYR A 391 -10.12 -7.69 21.84
CA TYR A 391 -11.12 -7.29 20.86
C TYR A 391 -10.60 -6.21 19.93
N GLN A 392 -10.96 -6.30 18.66
CA GLN A 392 -10.61 -5.33 17.63
C GLN A 392 -11.77 -5.14 16.65
N THR A 393 -11.83 -3.98 16.00
CA THR A 393 -12.78 -3.74 14.92
C THR A 393 -12.36 -4.48 13.65
N GLY A 394 -13.16 -5.44 13.22
CA GLY A 394 -12.99 -6.20 11.98
C GLY A 394 -13.61 -5.54 10.75
N LYS A 395 -13.74 -6.31 9.67
CA LYS A 395 -14.42 -5.88 8.43
C LYS A 395 -15.90 -5.56 8.74
N GLY A 396 -16.39 -4.41 8.27
CA GLY A 396 -17.78 -3.98 8.48
C GLY A 396 -18.04 -3.35 9.85
N ASN A 397 -17.01 -2.92 10.58
CA ASN A 397 -17.10 -2.32 11.92
C ASN A 397 -17.66 -3.24 13.02
N HIS A 398 -17.62 -4.54 12.82
CA HIS A 398 -17.98 -5.49 13.85
C HIS A 398 -16.82 -5.73 14.80
N LEU A 399 -17.11 -5.80 16.09
CA LEU A 399 -16.12 -6.17 17.11
C LEU A 399 -15.80 -7.66 16.99
N VAL A 400 -14.52 -7.97 16.91
CA VAL A 400 -14.02 -9.32 16.64
C VAL A 400 -13.10 -9.77 17.77
N PRO A 401 -13.38 -10.92 18.40
CA PRO A 401 -12.53 -11.48 19.44
C PRO A 401 -11.28 -12.16 18.86
N PHE A 402 -10.21 -12.09 19.66
CA PHE A 402 -8.96 -12.85 19.48
C PHE A 402 -8.62 -13.54 20.78
N LEU A 403 -8.63 -14.84 20.77
CA LEU A 403 -8.20 -15.66 21.90
C LEU A 403 -6.67 -15.73 21.91
N VAL A 404 -6.07 -15.48 23.05
CA VAL A 404 -4.63 -15.54 23.28
C VAL A 404 -4.35 -16.74 24.20
N PRO A 405 -3.73 -17.81 23.69
CA PRO A 405 -3.36 -18.95 24.52
C PRO A 405 -2.17 -18.62 25.43
N ALA A 406 -2.08 -19.33 26.55
CA ALA A 406 -1.06 -19.13 27.57
C ALA A 406 0.38 -19.17 27.00
N ASP A 407 0.62 -20.06 26.02
CA ASP A 407 1.92 -20.24 25.36
C ASP A 407 2.42 -18.98 24.59
N THR A 408 1.55 -17.99 24.39
CA THR A 408 1.85 -16.78 23.61
C THR A 408 1.93 -15.52 24.49
N MET A 409 1.40 -15.55 25.73
CA MET A 409 1.25 -14.35 26.57
C MET A 409 2.59 -13.68 26.87
N SER A 410 3.62 -14.45 27.26
CA SER A 410 4.95 -13.90 27.54
C SER A 410 5.61 -13.25 26.32
N ALA A 411 5.34 -13.78 25.12
CA ALA A 411 5.81 -13.16 23.88
C ALA A 411 5.13 -11.81 23.65
N LEU A 412 3.83 -11.68 23.91
CA LEU A 412 3.11 -10.40 23.81
C LEU A 412 3.59 -9.39 24.85
N ASP A 413 3.93 -9.83 26.07
CA ASP A 413 4.52 -8.96 27.09
C ASP A 413 5.86 -8.39 26.60
N LYS A 414 6.74 -9.24 26.07
CA LYS A 414 8.04 -8.82 25.53
C LYS A 414 7.87 -7.86 24.33
N LEU A 415 6.94 -8.14 23.43
CA LEU A 415 6.67 -7.30 22.26
C LEU A 415 6.02 -5.95 22.62
N SER A 416 5.36 -5.85 23.77
CA SER A 416 4.76 -4.62 24.27
C SER A 416 5.66 -3.79 25.18
N ASP A 417 6.81 -4.34 25.60
CA ASP A 417 7.79 -3.66 26.45
C ASP A 417 8.41 -2.46 25.70
N GLN A 418 8.27 -1.27 26.29
CA GLN A 418 8.69 -0.01 25.63
C GLN A 418 10.20 0.08 25.47
N ASN A 419 10.99 -0.46 26.39
CA ASN A 419 12.45 -0.44 26.31
C ASN A 419 12.93 -1.34 25.17
N VAL A 420 12.42 -2.58 25.13
CA VAL A 420 12.74 -3.54 24.06
C VAL A 420 12.33 -2.98 22.70
N ARG A 421 11.18 -2.33 22.62
CA ARG A 421 10.70 -1.69 21.38
C ARG A 421 11.64 -0.59 20.91
N ALA A 422 12.09 0.27 21.81
CA ALA A 422 13.02 1.37 21.51
C ALA A 422 14.36 0.83 21.01
N ASP A 423 14.94 -0.13 21.71
CA ASP A 423 16.23 -0.76 21.37
C ASP A 423 16.18 -1.48 20.02
N CYS A 424 15.03 -2.05 19.66
CA CYS A 424 14.83 -2.78 18.41
C CYS A 424 14.38 -1.90 17.22
N GLY A 425 14.39 -0.58 17.34
CA GLY A 425 14.08 0.36 16.25
C GLY A 425 12.60 0.46 15.91
N VAL A 426 11.72 0.21 16.88
CA VAL A 426 10.28 0.49 16.76
C VAL A 426 10.04 1.97 17.03
N LEU A 427 9.34 2.64 16.13
CA LEU A 427 8.99 4.05 16.28
C LEU A 427 8.11 4.24 17.53
N SER A 428 8.42 5.23 18.39
CA SER A 428 7.70 5.48 19.64
C SER A 428 6.19 5.74 19.46
N SER A 429 5.80 6.34 18.32
CA SER A 429 4.41 6.56 17.95
C SER A 429 3.72 5.34 17.33
N ASN A 430 4.43 4.22 17.15
CA ASN A 430 3.82 3.00 16.63
C ASN A 430 3.13 2.24 17.76
N HIS A 431 1.80 2.20 17.74
CA HIS A 431 0.98 1.56 18.76
C HIS A 431 0.59 0.11 18.44
N TYR A 432 1.01 -0.43 17.28
CA TYR A 432 0.71 -1.83 16.95
C TYR A 432 1.46 -2.80 17.85
N LEU A 433 0.81 -3.89 18.22
CA LEU A 433 1.42 -4.98 18.98
C LEU A 433 2.46 -5.73 18.14
N PHE A 434 2.20 -5.83 16.84
CA PHE A 434 3.09 -6.41 15.84
C PHE A 434 3.62 -5.32 14.89
N PRO A 435 4.50 -4.43 15.37
CA PRO A 435 4.95 -3.27 14.62
C PRO A 435 5.94 -3.65 13.52
N SER A 436 6.03 -2.83 12.51
CA SER A 436 7.20 -2.79 11.64
C SER A 436 8.36 -2.12 12.37
N THR A 437 9.58 -2.60 12.15
CA THR A 437 10.82 -1.97 12.63
C THR A 437 11.30 -0.88 11.67
N ASN A 438 12.51 -0.34 11.83
CA ASN A 438 13.10 0.70 10.96
C ASN A 438 12.37 2.05 11.03
N ASN A 439 11.96 2.47 12.24
CA ASN A 439 11.25 3.74 12.46
C ASN A 439 9.98 3.89 11.60
N SER A 440 9.25 2.80 11.38
CA SER A 440 8.00 2.78 10.64
C SER A 440 6.79 2.86 11.57
N ALA A 441 5.78 3.63 11.20
CA ALA A 441 4.50 3.67 11.91
C ALA A 441 3.52 2.54 11.47
N GLU A 442 3.99 1.58 10.68
CA GLU A 442 3.17 0.51 10.10
C GLU A 442 3.26 -0.78 10.92
N HIS A 443 2.28 -1.66 10.71
CA HIS A 443 2.29 -3.02 11.26
C HIS A 443 2.93 -4.03 10.29
N VAL A 444 3.21 -5.24 10.77
CA VAL A 444 3.66 -6.36 9.95
C VAL A 444 2.60 -6.77 8.91
N TYR A 445 3.04 -7.40 7.83
CA TYR A 445 2.15 -8.11 6.91
C TYR A 445 1.90 -9.53 7.42
N GLY A 446 0.81 -9.74 8.16
CA GLY A 446 0.54 -11.01 8.84
C GLY A 446 0.55 -12.24 7.93
N TRP A 447 0.11 -12.13 6.66
CA TRP A 447 0.22 -13.24 5.70
C TRP A 447 1.69 -13.62 5.42
N LEU A 448 2.60 -12.63 5.43
CA LEU A 448 4.03 -12.87 5.23
C LEU A 448 4.67 -13.49 6.46
N ALA A 449 4.24 -13.08 7.66
CA ALA A 449 4.68 -13.69 8.92
C ALA A 449 4.29 -15.18 8.96
N VAL A 450 3.02 -15.50 8.68
CA VAL A 450 2.55 -16.90 8.60
C VAL A 450 3.34 -17.72 7.58
N ASN A 451 3.60 -17.17 6.40
CA ASN A 451 4.36 -17.87 5.36
C ASN A 451 5.80 -18.17 5.81
N LYS A 452 6.50 -17.20 6.39
CA LYS A 452 7.87 -17.39 6.91
C LYS A 452 7.92 -18.46 7.99
N VAL A 453 6.98 -18.42 8.94
CA VAL A 453 6.92 -19.39 10.04
C VAL A 453 6.60 -20.79 9.53
N ALA A 454 5.68 -20.93 8.57
CA ALA A 454 5.36 -22.21 7.95
C ALA A 454 6.58 -22.79 7.19
N GLN A 455 7.34 -21.96 6.49
CA GLN A 455 8.59 -22.39 5.83
C GLN A 455 9.66 -22.82 6.85
N ALA A 456 9.83 -22.06 7.93
CA ALA A 456 10.81 -22.36 8.98
C ALA A 456 10.48 -23.64 9.77
N ALA A 457 9.20 -24.02 9.86
CA ALA A 457 8.77 -25.23 10.55
C ALA A 457 9.16 -26.54 9.82
N GLY A 458 9.70 -26.48 8.61
CA GLY A 458 10.14 -27.65 7.84
C GLY A 458 9.02 -28.67 7.57
N ILE A 459 7.81 -28.18 7.29
CA ILE A 459 6.64 -29.00 6.96
C ILE A 459 6.64 -29.42 5.47
N ALA A 460 5.84 -30.44 5.13
CA ALA A 460 5.80 -30.97 3.77
C ALA A 460 5.22 -29.96 2.76
N ARG A 461 4.15 -29.24 3.15
CA ARG A 461 3.43 -28.32 2.27
C ARG A 461 3.24 -26.93 2.91
N PRO A 462 4.32 -26.10 2.99
CA PRO A 462 4.22 -24.76 3.56
C PRO A 462 3.26 -23.84 2.80
N ASP A 463 3.07 -24.08 1.51
CA ASP A 463 2.13 -23.36 0.64
C ASP A 463 0.66 -23.56 1.04
N LEU A 464 0.33 -24.65 1.73
CA LEU A 464 -1.01 -24.93 2.23
C LEU A 464 -1.29 -24.27 3.59
N VAL A 465 -0.27 -24.02 4.42
CA VAL A 465 -0.46 -23.37 5.73
C VAL A 465 -0.54 -21.85 5.56
N THR A 466 -1.70 -21.40 5.18
CA THR A 466 -2.02 -19.98 5.06
C THR A 466 -3.23 -19.61 5.93
N ALA A 467 -3.33 -18.37 6.36
CA ALA A 467 -4.46 -17.87 7.15
C ALA A 467 -5.83 -18.24 6.50
N THR A 468 -5.92 -18.16 5.17
CA THR A 468 -7.16 -18.47 4.44
C THR A 468 -7.45 -19.98 4.45
N ARG A 469 -6.48 -20.82 4.14
CA ARG A 469 -6.70 -22.29 4.08
C ARG A 469 -6.95 -22.90 5.46
N VAL A 470 -6.25 -22.41 6.50
CA VAL A 470 -6.54 -22.82 7.88
C VAL A 470 -7.97 -22.42 8.28
N ARG A 471 -8.43 -21.25 7.85
CA ARG A 471 -9.80 -20.82 8.07
C ARG A 471 -10.83 -21.74 7.37
N HIS A 472 -10.59 -22.14 6.13
CA HIS A 472 -11.41 -23.13 5.43
C HIS A 472 -11.43 -24.47 6.19
N ARG A 473 -10.25 -24.95 6.59
CA ARG A 473 -10.13 -26.19 7.37
C ARG A 473 -10.94 -26.14 8.67
N VAL A 474 -10.79 -25.07 9.46
CA VAL A 474 -11.51 -24.90 10.72
C VAL A 474 -13.02 -24.81 10.49
N SER A 475 -13.48 -24.11 9.45
CA SER A 475 -14.90 -24.04 9.11
C SER A 475 -15.47 -25.38 8.67
N THR A 476 -14.72 -26.18 7.91
CA THR A 476 -15.13 -27.53 7.46
C THR A 476 -15.16 -28.51 8.63
N LEU A 477 -14.12 -28.54 9.47
CA LEU A 477 -14.11 -29.39 10.67
C LEU A 477 -15.23 -29.04 11.64
N TYR A 478 -15.51 -27.73 11.82
CA TYR A 478 -16.61 -27.31 12.68
C TYR A 478 -17.99 -27.74 12.16
N ALA A 479 -18.17 -27.79 10.84
CA ALA A 479 -19.40 -28.27 10.22
C ALA A 479 -19.65 -29.76 10.49
N ALA A 480 -18.56 -30.55 10.58
CA ALA A 480 -18.62 -31.99 10.90
C ALA A 480 -18.90 -32.27 12.40
N LEU A 481 -18.84 -31.24 13.26
CA LEU A 481 -19.14 -31.40 14.68
C LEU A 481 -20.66 -31.30 14.93
N ASP A 482 -21.19 -32.16 15.78
CA ASP A 482 -22.59 -32.09 16.24
C ASP A 482 -22.75 -30.99 17.30
N VAL A 483 -22.75 -29.73 16.83
CA VAL A 483 -22.91 -28.55 17.68
C VAL A 483 -24.35 -28.06 17.60
N PRO A 484 -25.03 -27.88 18.75
CA PRO A 484 -26.39 -27.38 18.78
C PRO A 484 -26.54 -26.03 18.04
N PRO A 485 -27.63 -25.80 17.29
CA PRO A 485 -27.81 -24.59 16.47
C PRO A 485 -27.66 -23.25 17.24
N ASN A 486 -28.10 -23.21 18.51
CA ASN A 486 -27.95 -22.04 19.37
C ASN A 486 -26.50 -21.70 19.72
N GLN A 487 -25.59 -22.66 19.69
CA GLN A 487 -24.16 -22.45 19.95
C GLN A 487 -23.38 -22.11 18.68
N ARG A 488 -23.87 -22.50 17.50
CA ARG A 488 -23.21 -22.20 16.21
C ARG A 488 -23.03 -20.70 15.98
N SER A 489 -23.93 -19.87 16.51
CA SER A 489 -23.83 -18.39 16.40
C SER A 489 -22.54 -17.84 17.00
N ASN A 490 -22.00 -18.45 18.06
CA ASN A 490 -20.75 -18.01 18.69
C ASN A 490 -19.54 -18.25 17.77
N PHE A 491 -19.52 -19.39 17.07
CA PHE A 491 -18.50 -19.68 16.08
C PHE A 491 -18.52 -18.66 14.93
N TYR A 492 -19.70 -18.37 14.36
CA TYR A 492 -19.82 -17.40 13.27
C TYR A 492 -19.40 -15.99 13.70
N LYS A 493 -19.75 -15.58 14.94
CA LYS A 493 -19.28 -14.31 15.54
C LYS A 493 -17.75 -14.31 15.69
N HIS A 494 -17.17 -15.42 16.20
CA HIS A 494 -15.71 -15.55 16.29
C HIS A 494 -15.07 -15.47 14.90
N MET A 495 -15.59 -16.19 13.91
CA MET A 495 -15.09 -16.14 12.55
C MET A 495 -15.34 -14.80 11.84
N GLY A 496 -16.25 -13.95 12.36
CA GLY A 496 -16.58 -12.63 11.81
C GLY A 496 -17.27 -12.70 10.45
N HIS A 497 -18.20 -13.64 10.28
CA HIS A 497 -19.07 -13.77 9.10
C HIS A 497 -20.42 -14.41 9.48
N SER A 498 -21.38 -14.34 8.58
CA SER A 498 -22.68 -15.01 8.75
C SER A 498 -22.58 -16.52 8.48
N SER A 499 -23.59 -17.28 8.92
CA SER A 499 -23.74 -18.71 8.58
C SER A 499 -23.67 -18.93 7.06
N LEU A 500 -24.42 -18.16 6.29
CA LEU A 500 -24.47 -18.26 4.84
C LEU A 500 -23.07 -18.10 4.18
N ILE A 501 -22.28 -17.14 4.66
CA ILE A 501 -20.90 -16.95 4.17
C ILE A 501 -20.01 -18.12 4.60
N ASN A 502 -20.23 -18.67 5.80
CA ASN A 502 -19.47 -19.86 6.24
C ASN A 502 -19.74 -21.04 5.32
N GLU A 503 -20.99 -21.37 5.11
CA GLU A 503 -21.46 -22.50 4.32
C GLU A 503 -21.07 -22.37 2.84
N SER A 504 -21.33 -21.22 2.24
CA SER A 504 -21.13 -21.01 0.79
C SER A 504 -19.68 -20.76 0.36
N ILE A 505 -18.81 -20.30 1.27
CA ILE A 505 -17.45 -19.87 0.90
C ILE A 505 -16.36 -20.65 1.61
N TYR A 506 -16.51 -20.90 2.92
CA TYR A 506 -15.44 -21.45 3.75
C TYR A 506 -15.56 -22.95 4.02
N GLN A 507 -16.77 -23.47 4.03
CA GLN A 507 -17.01 -24.90 4.24
C GLN A 507 -16.76 -25.67 2.95
N ALA A 508 -15.95 -26.71 3.00
CA ALA A 508 -15.83 -27.64 1.87
C ALA A 508 -17.01 -28.62 1.90
N PRO A 509 -17.45 -29.15 0.74
CA PRO A 509 -18.41 -30.23 0.69
C PRO A 509 -17.89 -31.42 1.49
N LEU A 510 -18.73 -31.99 2.35
CA LEU A 510 -18.48 -33.19 3.13
C LEU A 510 -19.35 -34.31 2.53
N ALA A 511 -18.85 -35.00 1.49
CA ALA A 511 -19.59 -36.02 0.77
C ALA A 511 -20.06 -37.15 1.70
N GLU A 512 -19.29 -37.48 2.73
CA GLU A 512 -19.64 -38.43 3.77
C GLU A 512 -20.89 -38.04 4.57
N MET A 513 -21.17 -36.76 4.72
CA MET A 513 -22.39 -36.26 5.40
C MET A 513 -23.61 -36.20 4.48
N GLU A 514 -23.41 -36.18 3.16
CA GLU A 514 -24.48 -36.25 2.18
C GLU A 514 -24.93 -37.70 1.97
N ILE A 515 -24.09 -38.69 2.29
CA ILE A 515 -24.35 -40.13 2.13
C ILE A 515 -24.97 -40.70 3.42
N SER A 516 -24.64 -40.14 4.58
CA SER A 516 -25.19 -40.54 5.88
C SER A 516 -26.59 -40.01 6.13
#